data_789cb6047654fcbf5a0f174b716f928a
#
_entry.id   789cb6047654fcbf5a0f174b716f928a
#
_cell.length_a   1.000
_cell.length_b   1.000
_cell.length_c   1.000
_cell.angle_alpha   90.00
_cell.angle_beta   90.00
_cell.angle_gamma   90.00
#
_symmetry.space_group_name_H-M   'P 1'
#
loop_
_entity.id
_entity.type
_entity.pdbx_description
1 polymer ?
#
loop_
_entity_poly.entity_id
_entity_poly.type
_entity_poly.pdbx_seq_one_letter_code
_entity_poly.pdbx_strand_id
1 'polypeptide(L)'
;MKNRTFSQSLILVLLRLTIGWHFLYEGLVKLLQTDWTAASYLSVSNWIFAPVFHWMAETPEVLAAVDFLNIWGLILIGAALIFGVFERFAAFCGMALLALYYIANPPFVGLEFGVPAEGNYLVVNKNLVEFFALGILIYFPTGKVFGLDFFLKRKPKTTKAEKELDVKHPEEQVNIGRRQVIKALTGVPAAGVFAWAFARKKQWQSWEDKNLVDAMTSASTKLFNPAGLTHLNGQIPKATINNVEFSRLILGGNLLSGWAHSRDLIYVSQLVKAYHNKDKIFATLLTAEKCGINTLLTNPILCTLIDEYWKRNIGKIQFISDCAGLNYDKGVYAIPFQDYIARIQRAIDYGATSCYIQGETADHYIQHGLYDHLEKAMNLIHDNGLQLGIGAHRVETLEKCVELGLLPDYWMKTLHHHNYWSAKAETWHDNKYCFDPQRTIDFIASRPEPVIAFKTMAAGAIHPQDAFRYAFENGADFVCAGMYDFQMVDDCNIALDILNDDKLNRKRDWKAV
;
A
#
# COMPACT_ATOMS: atom_id res chain seq x y z
N MET A 1 -52.49 3.97 -4.20
CA MET A 1 -51.32 3.48 -4.95
C MET A 1 -51.70 3.50 -6.41
N LYS A 2 -51.06 4.34 -7.27
CA LYS A 2 -51.33 4.33 -8.73
C LYS A 2 -51.03 2.92 -9.24
N ASN A 3 -51.93 2.38 -10.11
CA ASN A 3 -51.80 1.07 -10.71
C ASN A 3 -50.52 1.04 -11.58
N ARG A 4 -49.47 0.42 -11.06
CA ARG A 4 -48.24 0.17 -11.84
C ARG A 4 -48.47 -1.03 -12.76
N THR A 5 -47.93 -0.95 -13.97
CA THR A 5 -47.87 -2.11 -14.87
C THR A 5 -46.93 -3.18 -14.31
N PHE A 6 -47.10 -4.41 -14.73
CA PHE A 6 -46.17 -5.50 -14.37
C PHE A 6 -44.73 -5.19 -14.76
N SER A 7 -44.51 -4.64 -15.94
CA SER A 7 -43.18 -4.26 -16.42
C SER A 7 -42.50 -3.20 -15.54
N GLN A 8 -43.24 -2.18 -15.10
CA GLN A 8 -42.72 -1.15 -14.18
C GLN A 8 -42.33 -1.76 -12.82
N SER A 9 -43.15 -2.68 -12.32
CA SER A 9 -42.84 -3.38 -11.07
C SER A 9 -41.63 -4.29 -11.21
N LEU A 10 -41.46 -4.97 -12.34
CA LEU A 10 -40.33 -5.85 -12.62
C LEU A 10 -39.00 -5.06 -12.64
N ILE A 11 -38.96 -3.94 -13.36
CA ILE A 11 -37.77 -3.08 -13.43
C ILE A 11 -37.37 -2.60 -12.03
N LEU A 12 -38.31 -2.16 -11.20
CA LEU A 12 -38.02 -1.72 -9.83
C LEU A 12 -37.53 -2.87 -8.94
N VAL A 13 -38.05 -4.08 -9.11
CA VAL A 13 -37.57 -5.27 -8.39
C VAL A 13 -36.15 -5.60 -8.83
N LEU A 14 -35.86 -5.58 -10.12
CA LEU A 14 -34.50 -5.83 -10.63
C LEU A 14 -33.53 -4.77 -10.12
N LEU A 15 -33.89 -3.50 -10.16
CA LEU A 15 -33.07 -2.41 -9.60
C LEU A 15 -32.78 -2.63 -8.10
N ARG A 16 -33.79 -2.99 -7.32
CA ARG A 16 -33.64 -3.32 -5.89
C ARG A 16 -32.69 -4.49 -5.66
N LEU A 17 -32.84 -5.57 -6.45
CA LEU A 17 -32.02 -6.77 -6.32
C LEU A 17 -30.56 -6.51 -6.69
N THR A 18 -30.30 -5.74 -7.76
CA THR A 18 -28.93 -5.42 -8.20
C THR A 18 -28.21 -4.53 -7.19
N ILE A 19 -28.86 -3.48 -6.68
CA ILE A 19 -28.28 -2.64 -5.64
C ILE A 19 -28.07 -3.45 -4.34
N GLY A 20 -29.08 -4.25 -3.95
CA GLY A 20 -28.97 -5.12 -2.78
C GLY A 20 -27.82 -6.13 -2.90
N TRP A 21 -27.61 -6.70 -4.08
CA TRP A 21 -26.46 -7.56 -4.39
C TRP A 21 -25.13 -6.83 -4.20
N HIS A 22 -25.02 -5.62 -4.77
CA HIS A 22 -23.80 -4.81 -4.66
C HIS A 22 -23.45 -4.52 -3.19
N PHE A 23 -24.40 -3.98 -2.40
CA PHE A 23 -24.18 -3.70 -0.99
C PHE A 23 -23.80 -4.95 -0.18
N LEU A 24 -24.51 -6.07 -0.40
CA LEU A 24 -24.24 -7.32 0.32
C LEU A 24 -22.87 -7.88 -0.02
N TYR A 25 -22.49 -7.85 -1.31
CA TYR A 25 -21.19 -8.30 -1.78
C TYR A 25 -20.06 -7.52 -1.12
N GLU A 26 -20.13 -6.19 -1.18
CA GLU A 26 -19.13 -5.29 -0.60
C GLU A 26 -18.97 -5.48 0.91
N GLY A 27 -20.09 -5.60 1.63
CA GLY A 27 -20.04 -5.85 3.07
C GLY A 27 -19.41 -7.20 3.43
N LEU A 28 -19.74 -8.26 2.69
CA LEU A 28 -19.16 -9.59 2.91
C LEU A 28 -17.68 -9.67 2.53
N VAL A 29 -17.27 -9.00 1.47
CA VAL A 29 -15.85 -8.91 1.09
C VAL A 29 -15.05 -8.26 2.22
N LYS A 30 -15.50 -7.11 2.72
CA LYS A 30 -14.88 -6.40 3.84
C LYS A 30 -14.84 -7.24 5.13
N LEU A 31 -15.92 -7.93 5.44
CA LEU A 31 -15.99 -8.80 6.62
C LEU A 31 -14.99 -9.96 6.58
N LEU A 32 -14.72 -10.51 5.38
CA LEU A 32 -13.81 -11.64 5.18
C LEU A 32 -12.34 -11.22 5.07
N GLN A 33 -12.08 -9.93 4.99
CA GLN A 33 -10.72 -9.39 4.99
C GLN A 33 -10.30 -9.07 6.41
N THR A 34 -9.28 -9.76 6.90
CA THR A 34 -8.83 -9.64 8.30
C THR A 34 -8.28 -8.27 8.66
N ASP A 35 -7.76 -7.53 7.67
CA ASP A 35 -7.08 -6.24 7.89
C ASP A 35 -7.83 -5.07 7.22
N TRP A 36 -9.12 -5.23 6.87
CA TRP A 36 -9.87 -4.14 6.25
C TRP A 36 -10.17 -3.04 7.26
N THR A 37 -9.91 -1.79 6.87
CA THR A 37 -10.26 -0.59 7.63
C THR A 37 -10.57 0.59 6.71
N ALA A 38 -11.46 1.46 7.14
CA ALA A 38 -11.78 2.72 6.46
C ALA A 38 -10.69 3.80 6.65
N ALA A 39 -9.66 3.54 7.47
CA ALA A 39 -8.63 4.53 7.82
C ALA A 39 -8.02 5.22 6.59
N SER A 40 -7.59 4.43 5.60
CA SER A 40 -6.98 4.96 4.37
C SER A 40 -7.92 5.89 3.58
N TYR A 41 -9.21 5.55 3.55
CA TYR A 41 -10.21 6.35 2.86
C TYR A 41 -10.50 7.66 3.56
N LEU A 42 -10.59 7.63 4.89
CA LEU A 42 -10.84 8.80 5.72
C LEU A 42 -9.64 9.75 5.77
N SER A 43 -8.42 9.20 5.82
CA SER A 43 -7.17 9.98 5.91
C SER A 43 -6.85 10.79 4.64
N VAL A 44 -7.33 10.36 3.47
CA VAL A 44 -7.11 11.10 2.21
C VAL A 44 -8.18 12.12 1.90
N SER A 45 -9.21 12.26 2.74
CA SER A 45 -10.23 13.29 2.58
C SER A 45 -9.60 14.68 2.63
N ASN A 46 -9.91 15.53 1.65
CA ASN A 46 -9.38 16.91 1.58
C ASN A 46 -10.44 17.95 1.22
N TRP A 47 -11.73 17.61 1.41
CA TRP A 47 -12.83 18.53 1.19
C TRP A 47 -13.37 19.14 2.51
N ILE A 48 -14.54 19.77 2.49
CA ILE A 48 -15.09 20.62 3.58
C ILE A 48 -15.05 19.95 4.97
N PHE A 49 -15.28 18.65 5.05
CA PHE A 49 -15.30 17.88 6.30
C PHE A 49 -14.02 17.07 6.54
N ALA A 50 -12.94 17.34 5.82
CA ALA A 50 -11.66 16.63 5.99
C ALA A 50 -11.19 16.53 7.45
N PRO A 51 -11.23 17.61 8.28
CA PRO A 51 -10.81 17.51 9.68
C PRO A 51 -11.61 16.49 10.50
N VAL A 52 -12.91 16.30 10.19
CA VAL A 52 -13.76 15.33 10.88
C VAL A 52 -13.38 13.90 10.45
N PHE A 53 -13.13 13.68 9.17
CA PHE A 53 -12.73 12.38 8.65
C PHE A 53 -11.33 11.98 9.12
N HIS A 54 -10.38 12.94 9.20
CA HIS A 54 -9.05 12.69 9.75
C HIS A 54 -9.14 12.32 11.24
N TRP A 55 -9.91 13.06 12.03
CA TRP A 55 -10.15 12.71 13.43
C TRP A 55 -10.73 11.30 13.60
N MET A 56 -11.68 10.89 12.73
CA MET A 56 -12.22 9.53 12.74
C MET A 56 -11.15 8.48 12.41
N ALA A 57 -10.22 8.78 11.50
CA ALA A 57 -9.13 7.90 11.12
C ALA A 57 -8.04 7.77 12.21
N GLU A 58 -7.79 8.85 12.93
CA GLU A 58 -6.73 8.96 13.95
C GLU A 58 -7.14 8.45 15.34
N THR A 59 -8.45 8.35 15.61
CA THR A 59 -8.98 7.91 16.90
C THR A 59 -9.38 6.43 16.84
N PRO A 60 -8.61 5.49 17.46
CA PRO A 60 -8.80 4.05 17.29
C PRO A 60 -10.21 3.56 17.64
N GLU A 61 -10.82 4.06 18.71
CA GLU A 61 -12.16 3.66 19.14
C GLU A 61 -13.25 4.10 18.16
N VAL A 62 -13.08 5.32 17.60
CA VAL A 62 -14.00 5.87 16.59
C VAL A 62 -13.83 5.12 15.28
N LEU A 63 -12.61 4.86 14.86
CA LEU A 63 -12.31 4.09 13.64
C LEU A 63 -12.91 2.68 13.71
N ALA A 64 -12.74 1.99 14.84
CA ALA A 64 -13.33 0.67 15.03
C ALA A 64 -14.87 0.69 14.93
N ALA A 65 -15.51 1.73 15.44
CA ALA A 65 -16.97 1.92 15.32
C ALA A 65 -17.36 2.21 13.86
N VAL A 66 -16.60 3.04 13.15
CA VAL A 66 -16.82 3.34 11.72
C VAL A 66 -16.68 2.07 10.88
N ASP A 67 -15.65 1.28 11.10
CA ASP A 67 -15.39 0.02 10.40
C ASP A 67 -16.54 -0.97 10.62
N PHE A 68 -16.96 -1.14 11.88
CA PHE A 68 -18.10 -1.99 12.24
C PHE A 68 -19.41 -1.53 11.57
N LEU A 69 -19.73 -0.24 11.65
CA LEU A 69 -20.95 0.31 11.04
C LEU A 69 -20.92 0.22 9.52
N ASN A 70 -19.74 0.38 8.91
CA ASN A 70 -19.58 0.26 7.47
C ASN A 70 -19.85 -1.19 7.02
N ILE A 71 -19.15 -2.17 7.59
CA ILE A 71 -19.27 -3.59 7.24
C ILE A 71 -20.70 -4.07 7.43
N TRP A 72 -21.22 -3.93 8.65
CA TRP A 72 -22.56 -4.43 8.98
C TRP A 72 -23.67 -3.60 8.35
N GLY A 73 -23.47 -2.30 8.17
CA GLY A 73 -24.37 -1.45 7.41
C GLY A 73 -24.57 -1.95 5.99
N LEU A 74 -23.47 -2.19 5.27
CA LEU A 74 -23.52 -2.73 3.91
C LEU A 74 -24.23 -4.09 3.85
N ILE A 75 -23.90 -5.02 4.76
CA ILE A 75 -24.51 -6.36 4.81
C ILE A 75 -26.01 -6.26 5.06
N LEU A 76 -26.42 -5.51 6.08
CA LEU A 76 -27.83 -5.41 6.47
C LEU A 76 -28.66 -4.67 5.43
N ILE A 77 -28.15 -3.57 4.85
CA ILE A 77 -28.83 -2.84 3.78
C ILE A 77 -28.99 -3.77 2.56
N GLY A 78 -27.91 -4.45 2.16
CA GLY A 78 -27.92 -5.35 1.00
C GLY A 78 -28.90 -6.50 1.18
N ALA A 79 -28.88 -7.17 2.34
CA ALA A 79 -29.82 -8.25 2.67
C ALA A 79 -31.26 -7.75 2.71
N ALA A 80 -31.52 -6.61 3.36
CA ALA A 80 -32.86 -6.03 3.44
C ALA A 80 -33.43 -5.69 2.06
N LEU A 81 -32.58 -5.15 1.16
CA LEU A 81 -32.98 -4.88 -0.23
C LEU A 81 -33.24 -6.18 -1.01
N ILE A 82 -32.37 -7.19 -0.93
CA ILE A 82 -32.57 -8.48 -1.63
C ILE A 82 -33.89 -9.12 -1.20
N PHE A 83 -34.13 -9.23 0.08
CA PHE A 83 -35.35 -9.86 0.59
C PHE A 83 -36.58 -8.96 0.54
N GLY A 84 -36.41 -7.65 0.33
CA GLY A 84 -37.51 -6.68 0.36
C GLY A 84 -38.16 -6.56 1.73
N VAL A 85 -37.31 -6.47 2.79
CA VAL A 85 -37.69 -6.26 4.17
C VAL A 85 -37.29 -4.85 4.58
N PHE A 86 -38.23 -4.07 5.14
CA PHE A 86 -38.00 -2.67 5.51
C PHE A 86 -37.38 -1.86 4.36
N GLU A 87 -37.82 -2.13 3.12
CA GLU A 87 -37.19 -1.63 1.89
C GLU A 87 -36.93 -0.11 1.92
N ARG A 88 -37.88 0.69 2.40
CA ARG A 88 -37.73 2.15 2.47
C ARG A 88 -36.64 2.58 3.47
N PHE A 89 -36.57 1.90 4.61
CA PHE A 89 -35.58 2.20 5.63
C PHE A 89 -34.19 1.80 5.16
N ALA A 90 -34.06 0.61 4.58
CA ALA A 90 -32.81 0.15 3.99
C ALA A 90 -32.31 1.09 2.88
N ALA A 91 -33.21 1.52 1.98
CA ALA A 91 -32.85 2.47 0.93
C ALA A 91 -32.41 3.83 1.49
N PHE A 92 -33.08 4.32 2.55
CA PHE A 92 -32.65 5.56 3.22
C PHE A 92 -31.27 5.43 3.88
N CYS A 93 -31.00 4.33 4.58
CA CYS A 93 -29.69 4.06 5.18
C CYS A 93 -28.60 3.94 4.10
N GLY A 94 -28.91 3.27 2.98
CA GLY A 94 -27.99 3.18 1.84
C GLY A 94 -27.67 4.55 1.23
N MET A 95 -28.69 5.41 1.06
CA MET A 95 -28.49 6.79 0.61
C MET A 95 -27.59 7.57 1.57
N ALA A 96 -27.83 7.45 2.89
CA ALA A 96 -27.00 8.14 3.88
C ALA A 96 -25.54 7.68 3.83
N LEU A 97 -25.30 6.37 3.69
CA LEU A 97 -23.96 5.82 3.56
C LEU A 97 -23.25 6.29 2.29
N LEU A 98 -23.94 6.25 1.13
CA LEU A 98 -23.38 6.74 -0.14
C LEU A 98 -23.10 8.25 -0.12
N ALA A 99 -23.95 9.03 0.58
CA ALA A 99 -23.72 10.45 0.78
C ALA A 99 -22.46 10.70 1.60
N LEU A 100 -22.21 9.93 2.66
CA LEU A 100 -20.98 10.02 3.45
C LEU A 100 -19.75 9.70 2.60
N TYR A 101 -19.79 8.64 1.78
CA TYR A 101 -18.70 8.34 0.85
C TYR A 101 -18.47 9.48 -0.14
N TYR A 102 -19.52 10.02 -0.73
CA TYR A 102 -19.40 11.12 -1.68
C TYR A 102 -18.84 12.39 -1.03
N ILE A 103 -19.25 12.70 0.19
CA ILE A 103 -18.78 13.90 0.92
C ILE A 103 -17.33 13.72 1.39
N ALA A 104 -16.92 12.51 1.76
CA ALA A 104 -15.54 12.27 2.17
C ALA A 104 -14.56 12.48 1.02
N ASN A 105 -14.87 11.95 -0.17
CA ASN A 105 -14.00 12.02 -1.34
C ASN A 105 -14.82 12.30 -2.62
N PRO A 106 -15.28 13.54 -2.84
CA PRO A 106 -16.06 13.90 -4.01
C PRO A 106 -15.19 13.91 -5.28
N PRO A 107 -15.72 13.51 -6.44
CA PRO A 107 -14.97 13.45 -7.69
C PRO A 107 -14.85 14.83 -8.36
N PHE A 108 -14.47 15.86 -7.62
CA PHE A 108 -14.39 17.21 -8.16
C PHE A 108 -13.07 17.45 -8.89
N VAL A 109 -13.12 18.19 -9.98
CA VAL A 109 -11.91 18.61 -10.72
C VAL A 109 -11.01 19.44 -9.82
N GLY A 110 -9.74 19.11 -9.79
CA GLY A 110 -8.74 19.83 -8.97
C GLY A 110 -8.62 19.31 -7.53
N LEU A 111 -9.44 18.34 -7.13
CA LEU A 111 -9.25 17.60 -5.89
C LEU A 111 -8.64 16.23 -6.22
N GLU A 112 -7.33 16.12 -6.03
CA GLU A 112 -6.61 14.85 -6.16
C GLU A 112 -6.51 14.17 -4.80
N PHE A 113 -7.20 13.05 -4.64
CA PHE A 113 -7.19 12.27 -3.39
C PHE A 113 -6.10 11.20 -3.37
N GLY A 114 -5.26 11.14 -4.42
CA GLY A 114 -4.19 10.16 -4.55
C GLY A 114 -4.67 8.70 -4.59
N VAL A 115 -5.96 8.46 -4.76
CA VAL A 115 -6.57 7.13 -4.84
C VAL A 115 -7.15 6.93 -6.24
N PRO A 116 -7.01 5.73 -6.84
CA PRO A 116 -7.64 5.46 -8.13
C PRO A 116 -9.14 5.57 -7.99
N ALA A 117 -9.76 6.41 -8.82
CA ALA A 117 -11.20 6.56 -8.89
C ALA A 117 -11.72 5.79 -10.12
N GLU A 118 -12.64 4.86 -9.89
CA GLU A 118 -13.38 4.21 -10.97
C GLU A 118 -14.61 5.03 -11.33
N GLY A 119 -14.82 5.29 -12.63
CA GLY A 119 -16.05 5.96 -13.10
C GLY A 119 -16.24 7.36 -12.58
N ASN A 120 -15.18 8.17 -12.60
CA ASN A 120 -15.24 9.59 -12.24
C ASN A 120 -15.57 10.45 -13.47
N TYR A 121 -16.72 11.13 -13.43
CA TYR A 121 -17.23 11.97 -14.52
C TYR A 121 -17.41 13.42 -14.03
N LEU A 122 -16.33 14.05 -13.65
CA LEU A 122 -16.23 15.44 -13.12
C LEU A 122 -16.89 15.63 -11.75
N VAL A 123 -18.21 15.57 -11.66
CA VAL A 123 -19.00 15.70 -10.43
C VAL A 123 -19.86 14.47 -10.16
N VAL A 124 -19.97 13.57 -11.14
CA VAL A 124 -20.76 12.36 -11.03
C VAL A 124 -19.83 11.15 -10.89
N ASN A 125 -20.14 10.29 -9.93
CA ASN A 125 -19.52 8.97 -9.80
C ASN A 125 -20.60 7.91 -9.55
N LYS A 126 -20.18 6.66 -9.46
CA LYS A 126 -21.04 5.51 -9.19
C LYS A 126 -21.92 5.72 -7.94
N ASN A 127 -21.35 6.25 -6.87
CA ASN A 127 -22.05 6.47 -5.60
C ASN A 127 -23.23 7.45 -5.74
N LEU A 128 -23.04 8.51 -6.53
CA LEU A 128 -24.12 9.48 -6.78
C LEU A 128 -25.24 8.89 -7.63
N VAL A 129 -24.91 8.05 -8.63
CA VAL A 129 -25.91 7.35 -9.45
C VAL A 129 -26.72 6.38 -8.59
N GLU A 130 -26.08 5.57 -7.74
CA GLU A 130 -26.77 4.65 -6.84
C GLU A 130 -27.59 5.37 -5.76
N PHE A 131 -27.09 6.50 -5.26
CA PHE A 131 -27.83 7.36 -4.32
C PHE A 131 -29.21 7.74 -4.90
N PHE A 132 -29.27 8.23 -6.12
CA PHE A 132 -30.55 8.56 -6.74
C PHE A 132 -31.39 7.33 -7.09
N ALA A 133 -30.77 6.22 -7.45
CA ALA A 133 -31.46 4.95 -7.69
C ALA A 133 -32.15 4.42 -6.41
N LEU A 134 -31.49 4.52 -5.24
CA LEU A 134 -32.10 4.23 -3.94
C LEU A 134 -33.26 5.18 -3.62
N GLY A 135 -33.13 6.46 -3.98
CA GLY A 135 -34.21 7.44 -3.87
C GLY A 135 -35.49 7.00 -4.60
N ILE A 136 -35.37 6.40 -5.77
CA ILE A 136 -36.52 5.83 -6.52
C ILE A 136 -37.18 4.73 -5.69
N LEU A 137 -36.42 3.85 -5.02
CA LEU A 137 -36.96 2.75 -4.19
C LEU A 137 -37.70 3.27 -2.95
N ILE A 138 -37.31 4.40 -2.38
CA ILE A 138 -38.05 5.04 -1.27
C ILE A 138 -39.45 5.46 -1.70
N TYR A 139 -39.54 6.14 -2.86
CA TYR A 139 -40.84 6.61 -3.37
C TYR A 139 -41.67 5.48 -3.98
N PHE A 140 -41.01 4.48 -4.55
CA PHE A 140 -41.66 3.39 -5.27
C PHE A 140 -41.29 2.00 -4.73
N PRO A 141 -41.55 1.71 -3.44
CA PRO A 141 -41.18 0.44 -2.85
C PRO A 141 -41.92 -0.74 -3.49
N THR A 142 -41.25 -1.85 -3.58
CA THR A 142 -41.75 -3.12 -4.16
C THR A 142 -41.89 -4.23 -3.12
N GLY A 143 -41.32 -4.11 -1.94
CA GLY A 143 -41.28 -5.15 -0.90
C GLY A 143 -42.64 -5.65 -0.41
N LYS A 144 -43.67 -4.79 -0.44
CA LYS A 144 -45.05 -5.17 -0.07
C LYS A 144 -45.73 -6.11 -1.09
N VAL A 145 -45.20 -6.28 -2.28
CA VAL A 145 -45.75 -7.13 -3.35
C VAL A 145 -44.75 -8.20 -3.77
N PHE A 146 -43.49 -7.83 -3.87
CA PHE A 146 -42.40 -8.67 -4.35
C PHE A 146 -41.25 -8.78 -3.32
N GLY A 147 -41.58 -8.86 -2.02
CA GLY A 147 -40.62 -8.99 -0.93
C GLY A 147 -41.29 -9.45 0.36
N LEU A 148 -40.50 -9.73 1.40
CA LEU A 148 -41.01 -10.25 2.68
C LEU A 148 -41.80 -9.21 3.47
N ASP A 149 -41.76 -7.92 3.14
CA ASP A 149 -42.67 -6.91 3.68
C ASP A 149 -44.14 -7.26 3.45
N PHE A 150 -44.44 -8.17 2.51
CA PHE A 150 -45.78 -8.71 2.32
C PHE A 150 -46.29 -9.40 3.57
N PHE A 151 -45.47 -10.17 4.26
CA PHE A 151 -45.83 -10.90 5.47
C PHE A 151 -45.90 -10.01 6.73
N LEU A 152 -45.23 -8.84 6.69
CA LEU A 152 -45.22 -7.87 7.78
C LEU A 152 -46.42 -6.91 7.76
N LYS A 153 -47.33 -7.03 6.79
CA LYS A 153 -48.57 -6.23 6.77
C LYS A 153 -49.37 -6.45 8.06
N ARG A 154 -49.36 -5.47 8.95
CA ARG A 154 -50.29 -5.42 10.08
C ARG A 154 -51.74 -5.40 9.54
N LYS A 155 -52.63 -6.28 10.05
CA LYS A 155 -54.08 -6.13 9.85
C LYS A 155 -54.43 -4.68 10.18
N PRO A 156 -55.20 -3.97 9.35
CA PRO A 156 -55.70 -2.65 9.72
C PRO A 156 -56.43 -2.78 11.05
N LYS A 157 -56.16 -1.87 12.00
CA LYS A 157 -56.95 -1.75 13.23
C LYS A 157 -58.35 -1.38 12.78
N THR A 158 -59.29 -2.33 12.80
CA THR A 158 -60.70 -2.05 12.65
C THR A 158 -61.12 -1.14 13.79
N THR A 159 -61.62 0.05 13.46
CA THR A 159 -62.22 0.99 14.41
C THR A 159 -63.43 0.34 15.04
N LYS A 160 -63.75 0.69 16.31
CA LYS A 160 -64.90 0.13 17.07
C LYS A 160 -66.23 0.22 16.30
N ALA A 161 -66.40 1.21 15.41
CA ALA A 161 -67.60 1.39 14.58
C ALA A 161 -67.71 0.35 13.42
N GLU A 162 -66.61 -0.25 12.95
CA GLU A 162 -66.65 -1.30 11.91
C GLU A 162 -66.89 -2.69 12.52
N LYS A 163 -66.66 -2.89 13.82
CA LYS A 163 -66.92 -4.15 14.51
C LYS A 163 -68.39 -4.42 14.73
N GLU A 164 -69.27 -3.39 14.79
CA GLU A 164 -70.72 -3.56 14.95
C GLU A 164 -71.46 -3.87 13.64
N LEU A 165 -70.87 -3.62 12.50
CA LEU A 165 -71.41 -3.95 11.17
C LEU A 165 -70.98 -5.34 10.64
N ASP A 166 -70.02 -6.00 11.30
CA ASP A 166 -69.39 -7.24 10.81
C ASP A 166 -70.04 -8.54 11.41
N VAL A 167 -71.23 -8.46 12.04
CA VAL A 167 -71.92 -9.63 12.61
C VAL A 167 -72.64 -10.47 11.55
N LYS A 168 -72.57 -10.12 10.27
CA LYS A 168 -73.27 -10.82 9.18
C LYS A 168 -72.43 -11.48 8.07
N HIS A 169 -71.10 -11.46 8.16
CA HIS A 169 -70.29 -12.23 7.23
C HIS A 169 -69.25 -13.08 7.96
N PRO A 170 -69.21 -14.41 7.69
CA PRO A 170 -68.12 -15.24 8.26
C PRO A 170 -66.78 -14.68 7.82
N GLU A 171 -65.82 -14.68 8.75
CA GLU A 171 -64.42 -14.28 8.50
C GLU A 171 -63.95 -14.86 7.18
N GLU A 172 -63.79 -14.00 6.14
CA GLU A 172 -62.97 -14.34 5.01
C GLU A 172 -61.55 -14.55 5.56
N GLN A 173 -61.22 -15.79 5.86
CA GLN A 173 -59.82 -16.21 6.02
C GLN A 173 -59.09 -15.69 4.80
N VAL A 174 -58.22 -14.72 5.00
CA VAL A 174 -57.36 -14.19 3.94
C VAL A 174 -56.53 -15.37 3.42
N ASN A 175 -57.10 -16.08 2.45
CA ASN A 175 -56.47 -17.20 1.78
C ASN A 175 -55.36 -16.59 0.94
N ILE A 176 -54.12 -16.53 1.49
CA ILE A 176 -52.93 -16.03 0.81
C ILE A 176 -52.71 -16.95 -0.39
N GLY A 177 -53.14 -16.50 -1.56
CA GLY A 177 -53.06 -17.29 -2.76
C GLY A 177 -51.61 -17.67 -3.06
N ARG A 178 -51.36 -18.93 -3.47
CA ARG A 178 -50.02 -19.46 -3.84
C ARG A 178 -49.19 -18.47 -4.69
N ARG A 179 -49.85 -17.74 -5.60
CA ARG A 179 -49.25 -16.72 -6.45
C ARG A 179 -48.69 -15.52 -5.66
N GLN A 180 -49.34 -15.14 -4.55
CA GLN A 180 -48.89 -14.02 -3.71
C GLN A 180 -47.67 -14.42 -2.88
N VAL A 181 -47.62 -15.65 -2.39
CA VAL A 181 -46.47 -16.22 -1.68
C VAL A 181 -45.26 -16.29 -2.60
N ILE A 182 -45.42 -16.79 -3.83
CA ILE A 182 -44.34 -16.87 -4.80
C ILE A 182 -43.77 -15.47 -5.12
N LYS A 183 -44.62 -14.46 -5.29
CA LYS A 183 -44.18 -13.07 -5.50
C LYS A 183 -43.46 -12.52 -4.27
N ALA A 184 -43.90 -12.81 -3.07
CA ALA A 184 -43.22 -12.35 -1.84
C ALA A 184 -41.83 -12.95 -1.69
N LEU A 185 -41.62 -14.17 -2.17
CA LEU A 185 -40.32 -14.87 -2.13
C LEU A 185 -39.37 -14.54 -3.29
N THR A 186 -39.62 -13.49 -4.07
CA THR A 186 -38.79 -13.13 -5.25
C THR A 186 -37.31 -12.92 -4.87
N GLY A 187 -36.99 -12.49 -3.66
CA GLY A 187 -35.61 -12.32 -3.19
C GLY A 187 -34.87 -13.64 -2.92
N VAL A 188 -35.58 -14.76 -2.69
CA VAL A 188 -34.95 -16.04 -2.32
C VAL A 188 -34.10 -16.62 -3.47
N PRO A 189 -34.58 -16.70 -4.72
CA PRO A 189 -33.75 -17.10 -5.85
C PRO A 189 -32.54 -16.21 -6.05
N ALA A 190 -32.68 -14.89 -5.89
CA ALA A 190 -31.57 -13.95 -6.00
C ALA A 190 -30.52 -14.19 -4.91
N ALA A 191 -30.94 -14.40 -3.66
CA ALA A 191 -30.04 -14.75 -2.57
C ALA A 191 -29.34 -16.11 -2.80
N GLY A 192 -30.04 -17.09 -3.37
CA GLY A 192 -29.48 -18.39 -3.75
C GLY A 192 -28.40 -18.27 -4.84
N VAL A 193 -28.65 -17.48 -5.87
CA VAL A 193 -27.65 -17.18 -6.92
C VAL A 193 -26.46 -16.42 -6.34
N PHE A 194 -26.71 -15.45 -5.46
CA PHE A 194 -25.65 -14.73 -4.74
C PHE A 194 -24.78 -15.69 -3.94
N ALA A 195 -25.37 -16.54 -3.10
CA ALA A 195 -24.63 -17.50 -2.27
C ALA A 195 -23.82 -18.49 -3.12
N TRP A 196 -24.40 -18.95 -4.23
CA TRP A 196 -23.67 -19.81 -5.18
C TRP A 196 -22.49 -19.10 -5.83
N ALA A 197 -22.68 -17.89 -6.34
CA ALA A 197 -21.62 -17.09 -6.95
C ALA A 197 -20.51 -16.75 -5.94
N PHE A 198 -20.91 -16.39 -4.71
CA PHE A 198 -19.98 -16.07 -3.63
C PHE A 198 -19.16 -17.29 -3.18
N ALA A 199 -19.79 -18.46 -3.09
CA ALA A 199 -19.09 -19.72 -2.78
C ALA A 199 -18.05 -20.09 -3.85
N ARG A 200 -18.29 -19.73 -5.11
CA ARG A 200 -17.36 -19.92 -6.23
C ARG A 200 -16.18 -18.95 -6.20
N LYS A 201 -16.25 -17.86 -5.42
CA LYS A 201 -15.16 -16.87 -5.30
C LYS A 201 -13.83 -17.50 -4.89
N LYS A 202 -13.84 -18.60 -4.11
CA LYS A 202 -12.61 -19.33 -3.75
C LYS A 202 -11.87 -19.97 -4.94
N GLN A 203 -12.53 -20.12 -6.08
CA GLN A 203 -11.97 -20.74 -7.28
C GLN A 203 -11.52 -19.73 -8.35
N TRP A 204 -11.81 -18.46 -8.15
CA TRP A 204 -11.43 -17.37 -9.06
C TRP A 204 -11.14 -16.10 -8.27
N GLN A 205 -10.19 -15.33 -8.77
CA GLN A 205 -9.80 -14.06 -8.16
C GLN A 205 -10.90 -13.01 -8.40
N SER A 206 -11.38 -12.36 -7.37
CA SER A 206 -12.35 -11.27 -7.51
C SER A 206 -11.71 -10.05 -8.18
N TRP A 207 -12.54 -9.11 -8.64
CA TRP A 207 -12.04 -7.87 -9.21
C TRP A 207 -11.24 -7.07 -8.18
N GLU A 208 -11.67 -7.03 -6.93
CA GLU A 208 -10.99 -6.39 -5.80
C GLU A 208 -9.63 -7.04 -5.52
N ASP A 209 -9.59 -8.37 -5.47
CA ASP A 209 -8.34 -9.11 -5.28
C ASP A 209 -7.35 -8.87 -6.43
N LYS A 210 -7.86 -8.79 -7.66
CA LYS A 210 -7.05 -8.56 -8.86
C LYS A 210 -6.53 -7.13 -8.96
N ASN A 211 -7.34 -6.14 -8.62
CA ASN A 211 -7.03 -4.74 -8.79
C ASN A 211 -6.59 -4.06 -7.48
N LEU A 212 -6.67 -4.76 -6.34
CA LEU A 212 -6.31 -4.26 -5.02
C LEU A 212 -7.04 -2.95 -4.62
N VAL A 213 -8.30 -2.83 -5.05
CA VAL A 213 -9.14 -1.64 -4.85
C VAL A 213 -10.53 -2.06 -4.38
N ASP A 214 -11.06 -1.38 -3.39
CA ASP A 214 -12.44 -1.55 -2.94
C ASP A 214 -13.41 -1.00 -4.01
N ALA A 215 -14.31 -1.84 -4.49
CA ALA A 215 -15.21 -1.48 -5.58
C ALA A 215 -16.34 -0.52 -5.17
N MET A 216 -16.74 -0.49 -3.87
CA MET A 216 -17.79 0.41 -3.37
C MET A 216 -17.30 1.85 -3.26
N THR A 217 -16.13 2.04 -2.69
CA THR A 217 -15.57 3.35 -2.42
C THR A 217 -14.71 3.86 -3.57
N SER A 218 -14.47 3.03 -4.58
CA SER A 218 -13.65 3.27 -5.78
C SER A 218 -12.18 3.55 -5.49
N ALA A 219 -11.77 3.60 -4.23
CA ALA A 219 -10.46 4.10 -3.91
C ALA A 219 -9.92 3.75 -2.53
N SER A 220 -10.71 3.25 -1.61
CA SER A 220 -10.44 3.46 -0.19
C SER A 220 -9.49 2.46 0.44
N THR A 221 -9.46 1.25 -0.01
CA THR A 221 -8.55 0.26 0.55
C THR A 221 -7.94 -0.54 -0.55
N LYS A 222 -6.67 -0.31 -0.78
CA LYS A 222 -5.88 -1.24 -1.53
C LYS A 222 -5.56 -2.41 -0.64
N LEU A 223 -6.13 -3.52 -0.98
CA LEU A 223 -5.71 -4.80 -0.45
C LEU A 223 -4.40 -5.14 -1.14
N PHE A 224 -3.32 -4.78 -0.50
CA PHE A 224 -2.04 -5.31 -0.88
C PHE A 224 -2.02 -6.76 -0.37
N ASN A 225 -2.31 -7.71 -1.26
CA ASN A 225 -2.06 -9.11 -0.97
C ASN A 225 -0.64 -9.44 -1.46
N PRO A 226 0.35 -9.46 -0.58
CA PRO A 226 1.72 -9.75 -0.97
C PRO A 226 1.76 -11.18 -1.48
N ALA A 227 1.96 -11.35 -2.77
CA ALA A 227 2.08 -12.68 -3.37
C ALA A 227 3.23 -13.45 -2.70
N GLY A 228 2.97 -14.68 -2.29
CA GLY A 228 4.00 -15.59 -1.80
C GLY A 228 4.36 -15.51 -0.33
N LEU A 229 3.71 -14.67 0.50
CA LEU A 229 3.99 -14.64 1.96
C LEU A 229 3.79 -15.98 2.66
N THR A 230 2.98 -16.87 2.10
CA THR A 230 2.84 -18.24 2.61
C THR A 230 4.11 -19.06 2.53
N HIS A 231 5.08 -18.64 1.73
CA HIS A 231 6.39 -19.27 1.56
C HIS A 231 7.49 -18.58 2.36
N LEU A 232 7.16 -17.56 3.14
CA LEU A 232 8.13 -16.84 3.96
C LEU A 232 8.52 -17.68 5.19
N ASN A 233 9.83 -17.92 5.36
CA ASN A 233 10.38 -18.80 6.41
C ASN A 233 10.55 -18.09 7.76
N GLY A 234 10.36 -16.76 7.83
CA GLY A 234 10.53 -15.99 9.06
C GLY A 234 10.54 -14.49 8.81
N GLN A 235 10.96 -13.72 9.81
CA GLN A 235 11.10 -12.25 9.71
C GLN A 235 12.57 -11.88 9.63
N ILE A 236 12.92 -10.94 8.77
CA ILE A 236 14.30 -10.43 8.68
C ILE A 236 14.71 -9.85 10.04
N PRO A 237 15.81 -10.34 10.63
CA PRO A 237 16.30 -9.81 11.91
C PRO A 237 16.77 -8.37 11.75
N LYS A 238 16.74 -7.65 12.86
CA LYS A 238 17.10 -6.25 12.92
C LYS A 238 18.35 -6.06 13.77
N ALA A 239 18.96 -4.89 13.66
CA ALA A 239 20.07 -4.45 14.47
C ALA A 239 20.09 -2.93 14.58
N THR A 240 20.73 -2.41 15.62
CA THR A 240 20.70 -1.00 15.98
C THR A 240 21.98 -0.30 15.56
N ILE A 241 21.86 0.85 14.92
CA ILE A 241 22.93 1.83 14.74
C ILE A 241 22.59 3.01 15.66
N ASN A 242 23.43 3.28 16.66
CA ASN A 242 23.13 4.19 17.76
C ASN A 242 21.78 3.80 18.42
N ASN A 243 20.73 4.59 18.27
CA ASN A 243 19.42 4.31 18.87
C ASN A 243 18.34 3.98 17.82
N VAL A 244 18.71 3.70 16.58
CA VAL A 244 17.78 3.41 15.49
C VAL A 244 17.94 1.97 15.02
N GLU A 245 16.81 1.26 14.99
CA GLU A 245 16.74 -0.13 14.57
C GLU A 245 16.52 -0.24 13.05
N PHE A 246 17.41 -0.96 12.36
CA PHE A 246 17.35 -1.23 10.93
C PHE A 246 17.28 -2.74 10.68
N SER A 247 16.51 -3.17 9.69
CA SER A 247 16.51 -4.57 9.24
C SER A 247 17.85 -4.92 8.56
N ARG A 248 18.38 -6.14 8.82
CA ARG A 248 19.67 -6.58 8.25
C ARG A 248 19.66 -6.64 6.72
N LEU A 249 18.47 -6.83 6.12
CA LEU A 249 18.22 -6.62 4.70
C LEU A 249 17.41 -5.33 4.55
N ILE A 250 17.93 -4.38 3.77
CA ILE A 250 17.33 -3.06 3.51
C ILE A 250 16.82 -3.05 2.08
N LEU A 251 15.59 -2.56 1.87
CA LEU A 251 15.03 -2.41 0.54
C LEU A 251 15.70 -1.26 -0.21
N GLY A 252 16.32 -1.53 -1.36
CA GLY A 252 16.90 -0.51 -2.23
C GLY A 252 15.83 0.15 -3.10
N GLY A 253 15.73 1.47 -3.04
CA GLY A 253 14.68 2.26 -3.70
C GLY A 253 14.95 2.63 -5.16
N ASN A 254 16.10 2.28 -5.75
CA ASN A 254 16.39 2.64 -7.13
C ASN A 254 15.34 2.13 -8.13
N LEU A 255 14.92 0.87 -8.00
CA LEU A 255 13.86 0.30 -8.84
C LEU A 255 12.53 1.07 -8.67
N LEU A 256 12.17 1.42 -7.44
CA LEU A 256 10.96 2.17 -7.13
C LEU A 256 10.99 3.60 -7.71
N SER A 257 12.18 4.20 -7.80
CA SER A 257 12.42 5.50 -8.42
C SER A 257 12.55 5.44 -9.94
N GLY A 258 12.47 4.25 -10.53
CA GLY A 258 12.62 4.03 -11.97
C GLY A 258 14.08 4.04 -12.46
N TRP A 259 15.03 3.81 -11.57
CA TRP A 259 16.46 3.75 -11.86
C TRP A 259 16.93 2.32 -11.74
N ALA A 260 17.57 1.82 -12.78
CA ALA A 260 18.10 0.46 -12.80
C ALA A 260 19.51 0.45 -13.35
N HIS A 261 20.41 -0.24 -12.66
CA HIS A 261 21.66 -0.67 -13.23
C HIS A 261 21.39 -1.85 -14.15
N SER A 262 21.68 -1.73 -15.41
CA SER A 262 21.15 -2.61 -16.44
C SER A 262 22.22 -3.26 -17.31
N ARG A 263 23.48 -3.21 -16.91
CA ARG A 263 24.56 -3.80 -17.69
C ARG A 263 24.53 -3.35 -19.16
N ASP A 264 24.37 -2.04 -19.39
CA ASP A 264 24.30 -1.38 -20.70
C ASP A 264 22.98 -1.59 -21.49
N LEU A 265 21.94 -2.19 -20.90
CA LEU A 265 20.63 -2.34 -21.55
C LEU A 265 19.78 -1.07 -21.35
N ILE A 266 19.90 -0.11 -22.25
CA ILE A 266 19.33 1.24 -22.13
C ILE A 266 17.80 1.31 -21.95
N TYR A 267 17.06 0.28 -22.38
CA TYR A 267 15.60 0.23 -22.28
C TYR A 267 15.09 -0.21 -20.91
N VAL A 268 15.95 -0.75 -20.05
CA VAL A 268 15.53 -1.34 -18.75
C VAL A 268 14.95 -0.28 -17.83
N SER A 269 15.51 0.92 -17.77
CA SER A 269 14.97 2.01 -16.95
C SER A 269 13.53 2.39 -17.32
N GLN A 270 13.18 2.33 -18.61
CA GLN A 270 11.80 2.59 -19.06
C GLN A 270 10.85 1.46 -18.64
N LEU A 271 11.28 0.20 -18.72
CA LEU A 271 10.51 -0.95 -18.24
C LEU A 271 10.27 -0.87 -16.74
N VAL A 272 11.30 -0.52 -15.98
CA VAL A 272 11.20 -0.36 -14.52
C VAL A 272 10.22 0.76 -14.14
N LYS A 273 10.27 1.90 -14.82
CA LYS A 273 9.30 3.00 -14.63
C LYS A 273 7.87 2.60 -14.99
N ALA A 274 7.69 1.84 -16.05
CA ALA A 274 6.39 1.34 -16.46
C ALA A 274 5.80 0.31 -15.46
N TYR A 275 6.67 -0.49 -14.85
CA TYR A 275 6.27 -1.47 -13.83
C TYR A 275 5.90 -0.80 -12.49
N HIS A 276 6.73 0.13 -12.00
CA HIS A 276 6.58 0.76 -10.70
C HIS A 276 5.67 1.98 -10.74
N ASN A 277 4.38 1.78 -11.00
CA ASN A 277 3.38 2.79 -10.70
C ASN A 277 3.21 2.93 -9.18
N LYS A 278 2.52 3.99 -8.73
CA LYS A 278 2.31 4.26 -7.31
C LYS A 278 1.79 3.07 -6.52
N ASP A 279 0.83 2.36 -7.08
CA ASP A 279 0.18 1.22 -6.42
C ASP A 279 1.13 0.05 -6.25
N LYS A 280 1.94 -0.19 -7.26
CA LYS A 280 2.98 -1.22 -7.22
C LYS A 280 4.08 -0.86 -6.21
N ILE A 281 4.44 0.43 -6.12
CA ILE A 281 5.38 0.91 -5.09
C ILE A 281 4.83 0.62 -3.70
N PHE A 282 3.58 1.00 -3.41
CA PHE A 282 2.97 0.74 -2.11
C PHE A 282 2.84 -0.76 -1.79
N ALA A 283 2.48 -1.57 -2.78
CA ALA A 283 2.46 -3.03 -2.63
C ALA A 283 3.85 -3.58 -2.29
N THR A 284 4.90 -3.09 -2.94
CA THR A 284 6.28 -3.50 -2.68
C THR A 284 6.72 -3.12 -1.27
N LEU A 285 6.42 -1.89 -0.82
CA LEU A 285 6.75 -1.43 0.54
C LEU A 285 6.04 -2.29 1.60
N LEU A 286 4.74 -2.54 1.43
CA LEU A 286 3.99 -3.36 2.37
C LEU A 286 4.48 -4.82 2.39
N THR A 287 4.83 -5.39 1.23
CA THR A 287 5.42 -6.73 1.15
C THR A 287 6.74 -6.80 1.91
N ALA A 288 7.60 -5.76 1.77
CA ALA A 288 8.84 -5.65 2.52
C ALA A 288 8.60 -5.65 4.04
N GLU A 289 7.66 -4.84 4.52
CA GLU A 289 7.31 -4.79 5.95
C GLU A 289 6.77 -6.15 6.45
N LYS A 290 5.95 -6.84 5.67
CA LYS A 290 5.45 -8.18 6.01
C LYS A 290 6.57 -9.23 6.05
N CYS A 291 7.68 -9.01 5.36
CA CYS A 291 8.89 -9.85 5.43
C CYS A 291 9.83 -9.46 6.58
N GLY A 292 9.52 -8.41 7.35
CA GLY A 292 10.37 -7.92 8.44
C GLY A 292 11.36 -6.83 8.05
N ILE A 293 11.33 -6.37 6.79
CA ILE A 293 12.12 -5.23 6.33
C ILE A 293 11.44 -3.95 6.82
N ASN A 294 12.09 -3.22 7.70
CA ASN A 294 11.56 -1.96 8.23
C ASN A 294 12.16 -0.72 7.57
N THR A 295 13.10 -0.88 6.64
CA THR A 295 13.89 0.24 6.12
C THR A 295 13.97 0.22 4.59
N LEU A 296 13.64 1.35 3.99
CA LEU A 296 13.84 1.67 2.58
C LEU A 296 15.05 2.62 2.45
N LEU A 297 15.99 2.35 1.56
CA LEU A 297 17.03 3.30 1.19
C LEU A 297 16.69 3.90 -0.18
N THR A 298 16.45 5.21 -0.24
CA THR A 298 15.93 5.82 -1.46
C THR A 298 16.36 7.27 -1.67
N ASN A 299 16.19 7.74 -2.90
CA ASN A 299 16.37 9.14 -3.26
C ASN A 299 15.20 10.00 -2.75
N PRO A 300 15.42 11.28 -2.38
CA PRO A 300 14.38 12.21 -1.96
C PRO A 300 13.20 12.39 -2.93
N ILE A 301 13.30 11.92 -4.16
CA ILE A 301 12.20 11.94 -5.13
C ILE A 301 10.97 11.12 -4.65
N LEU A 302 11.19 10.10 -3.84
CA LEU A 302 10.11 9.28 -3.27
C LEU A 302 9.53 9.82 -1.97
N CYS A 303 10.07 10.88 -1.38
CA CYS A 303 9.60 11.41 -0.08
C CYS A 303 8.09 11.68 -0.05
N THR A 304 7.53 12.25 -1.11
CA THR A 304 6.09 12.52 -1.20
C THR A 304 5.24 11.25 -1.26
N LEU A 305 5.74 10.18 -1.88
CA LEU A 305 5.04 8.88 -1.91
C LEU A 305 5.13 8.16 -0.57
N ILE A 306 6.26 8.28 0.12
CA ILE A 306 6.45 7.71 1.47
C ILE A 306 5.53 8.43 2.47
N ASP A 307 5.47 9.76 2.41
CA ASP A 307 4.56 10.57 3.22
C ASP A 307 3.09 10.18 2.96
N GLU A 308 2.71 10.00 1.69
CA GLU A 308 1.38 9.51 1.33
C GLU A 308 1.12 8.07 1.86
N TYR A 309 2.11 7.18 1.80
CA TYR A 309 2.05 5.82 2.31
C TYR A 309 1.76 5.81 3.83
N TRP A 310 2.43 6.67 4.58
CA TRP A 310 2.21 6.84 6.02
C TRP A 310 0.85 7.48 6.33
N LYS A 311 0.51 8.58 5.67
CA LYS A 311 -0.78 9.28 5.84
C LYS A 311 -1.99 8.40 5.52
N ARG A 312 -1.84 7.47 4.60
CA ARG A 312 -2.87 6.47 4.29
C ARG A 312 -2.89 5.30 5.28
N ASN A 313 -2.01 5.29 6.26
CA ASN A 313 -1.88 4.21 7.23
C ASN A 313 -1.72 2.82 6.59
N ILE A 314 -1.03 2.75 5.42
CA ILE A 314 -0.77 1.50 4.71
C ILE A 314 0.32 0.71 5.42
N GLY A 315 1.36 1.40 5.91
CA GLY A 315 2.46 0.84 6.65
C GLY A 315 3.31 1.91 7.32
N LYS A 316 4.46 1.49 7.89
CA LYS A 316 5.32 2.33 8.75
C LYS A 316 6.80 2.27 8.34
N ILE A 317 7.12 1.78 7.14
CA ILE A 317 8.50 1.66 6.69
C ILE A 317 9.23 2.99 6.85
N GLN A 318 10.37 2.97 7.56
CA GLN A 318 11.24 4.14 7.67
C GLN A 318 12.15 4.25 6.45
N PHE A 319 12.78 5.41 6.23
CA PHE A 319 13.68 5.52 5.11
C PHE A 319 15.01 6.22 5.43
N ILE A 320 16.06 5.73 4.75
CA ILE A 320 17.37 6.38 4.64
C ILE A 320 17.37 7.15 3.32
N SER A 321 17.69 8.44 3.36
CA SER A 321 17.82 9.24 2.13
C SER A 321 19.24 9.16 1.57
N ASP A 322 19.37 8.95 0.25
CA ASP A 322 20.65 8.85 -0.44
C ASP A 322 21.32 10.20 -0.75
N CYS A 323 20.67 11.32 -0.46
CA CYS A 323 21.23 12.68 -0.57
C CYS A 323 22.22 12.87 -1.73
N ALA A 324 21.78 12.61 -2.98
CA ALA A 324 22.63 12.71 -4.16
C ALA A 324 22.88 14.17 -4.56
N GLY A 325 24.14 14.52 -4.75
CA GLY A 325 24.60 15.86 -5.14
C GLY A 325 25.06 15.96 -6.61
N LEU A 326 24.82 14.92 -7.42
CA LEU A 326 25.15 14.91 -8.84
C LEU A 326 23.87 14.91 -9.69
N ASN A 327 24.01 15.43 -10.92
CA ASN A 327 22.97 15.38 -11.94
C ASN A 327 23.49 14.60 -13.15
N TYR A 328 22.60 13.82 -13.78
CA TYR A 328 22.94 12.92 -14.90
C TYR A 328 22.24 13.27 -16.22
N ASP A 329 21.34 14.28 -16.22
CA ASP A 329 20.47 14.57 -17.39
C ASP A 329 21.24 15.02 -18.64
N LYS A 330 22.39 15.71 -18.46
CA LYS A 330 23.22 16.24 -19.56
C LYS A 330 24.68 15.93 -19.37
N GLY A 331 25.01 14.84 -18.73
CA GLY A 331 26.34 14.46 -18.29
C GLY A 331 26.43 14.46 -16.76
N VAL A 332 27.49 13.86 -16.22
CA VAL A 332 27.71 13.81 -14.78
C VAL A 332 28.36 15.11 -14.31
N TYR A 333 27.63 15.91 -13.54
CA TYR A 333 28.12 17.14 -12.93
C TYR A 333 27.57 17.38 -11.55
N ALA A 334 28.34 18.02 -10.67
CA ALA A 334 27.87 18.42 -9.36
C ALA A 334 26.83 19.54 -9.49
N ILE A 335 25.74 19.42 -8.76
CA ILE A 335 24.76 20.50 -8.61
C ILE A 335 25.35 21.61 -7.74
N PRO A 336 24.83 22.85 -7.80
CA PRO A 336 25.22 23.91 -6.88
C PRO A 336 25.10 23.43 -5.41
N PHE A 337 26.07 23.75 -4.57
CA PHE A 337 26.11 23.26 -3.22
C PHE A 337 24.85 23.63 -2.40
N GLN A 338 24.30 24.81 -2.63
CA GLN A 338 23.04 25.24 -1.97
C GLN A 338 21.85 24.34 -2.35
N ASP A 339 21.76 23.90 -3.60
CA ASP A 339 20.72 22.97 -4.06
C ASP A 339 20.93 21.58 -3.44
N TYR A 340 22.19 21.18 -3.24
CA TYR A 340 22.52 19.94 -2.54
C TYR A 340 22.05 19.96 -1.08
N ILE A 341 22.37 21.05 -0.35
CA ILE A 341 21.91 21.26 1.02
C ILE A 341 20.37 21.27 1.09
N ALA A 342 19.70 21.93 0.14
CA ALA A 342 18.24 21.93 0.07
C ALA A 342 17.63 20.54 -0.16
N ARG A 343 18.31 19.65 -0.92
CA ARG A 343 17.88 18.25 -1.08
C ARG A 343 18.01 17.46 0.21
N ILE A 344 19.09 17.66 0.98
CA ILE A 344 19.24 17.03 2.30
C ILE A 344 18.13 17.53 3.23
N GLN A 345 17.91 18.85 3.31
CA GLN A 345 16.89 19.44 4.14
C GLN A 345 15.49 18.91 3.78
N ARG A 346 15.19 18.79 2.49
CA ARG A 346 13.93 18.20 2.05
C ARG A 346 13.73 16.77 2.57
N ALA A 347 14.75 15.92 2.55
CA ALA A 347 14.63 14.58 3.09
C ALA A 347 14.36 14.59 4.60
N ILE A 348 15.02 15.50 5.33
CA ILE A 348 14.80 15.71 6.78
C ILE A 348 13.36 16.16 7.04
N ASP A 349 12.87 17.15 6.31
CA ASP A 349 11.52 17.71 6.47
C ASP A 349 10.42 16.68 6.18
N TYR A 350 10.69 15.69 5.32
CA TYR A 350 9.81 14.56 5.05
C TYR A 350 9.97 13.37 6.01
N GLY A 351 10.76 13.53 7.08
CA GLY A 351 10.88 12.52 8.13
C GLY A 351 11.84 11.38 7.81
N ALA A 352 12.93 11.65 7.07
CA ALA A 352 14.00 10.68 6.94
C ALA A 352 14.51 10.25 8.33
N THR A 353 14.70 8.96 8.54
CA THR A 353 15.26 8.42 9.79
C THR A 353 16.78 8.57 9.80
N SER A 354 17.39 8.54 8.64
CA SER A 354 18.83 8.70 8.43
C SER A 354 19.07 9.32 7.05
N CYS A 355 20.17 10.02 6.92
CA CYS A 355 20.67 10.51 5.63
C CYS A 355 22.09 10.01 5.42
N TYR A 356 22.40 9.61 4.19
CA TYR A 356 23.80 9.35 3.86
C TYR A 356 24.25 10.15 2.62
N ILE A 357 25.50 10.57 2.65
CA ILE A 357 26.11 11.23 1.51
C ILE A 357 26.33 10.16 0.44
N GLN A 358 25.60 10.29 -0.67
CA GLN A 358 25.56 9.30 -1.75
C GLN A 358 26.97 9.04 -2.31
N GLY A 359 27.25 7.78 -2.66
CA GLY A 359 28.61 7.32 -2.97
C GLY A 359 29.32 8.10 -4.07
N GLU A 360 28.65 8.38 -5.18
CA GLU A 360 29.27 9.16 -6.28
C GLU A 360 29.47 10.63 -5.88
N THR A 361 28.63 11.17 -5.01
CA THR A 361 28.77 12.53 -4.47
C THR A 361 30.00 12.62 -3.58
N ALA A 362 30.19 11.67 -2.67
CA ALA A 362 31.37 11.60 -1.81
C ALA A 362 32.65 11.37 -2.65
N ASP A 363 32.60 10.43 -3.61
CA ASP A 363 33.71 10.18 -4.54
C ASP A 363 34.12 11.49 -5.27
N HIS A 364 33.12 12.24 -5.77
CA HIS A 364 33.34 13.51 -6.44
C HIS A 364 33.96 14.56 -5.52
N TYR A 365 33.43 14.76 -4.32
CA TYR A 365 33.91 15.77 -3.38
C TYR A 365 35.34 15.48 -2.91
N ILE A 366 35.63 14.23 -2.61
CA ILE A 366 37.01 13.82 -2.22
C ILE A 366 37.99 14.00 -3.37
N GLN A 367 37.64 13.56 -4.59
CA GLN A 367 38.51 13.69 -5.77
C GLN A 367 38.83 15.15 -6.12
N HIS A 368 37.92 16.09 -5.87
CA HIS A 368 38.09 17.50 -6.19
C HIS A 368 38.53 18.35 -4.98
N GLY A 369 38.81 17.73 -3.83
CA GLY A 369 39.24 18.44 -2.63
C GLY A 369 38.15 19.32 -1.98
N LEU A 370 36.87 19.03 -2.24
CA LEU A 370 35.71 19.78 -1.72
C LEU A 370 35.33 19.28 -0.32
N TYR A 371 36.30 19.18 0.58
CA TYR A 371 36.14 18.64 1.93
C TYR A 371 35.16 19.45 2.78
N ASP A 372 35.19 20.79 2.64
CA ASP A 372 34.26 21.69 3.33
C ASP A 372 32.78 21.42 2.97
N HIS A 373 32.51 21.00 1.72
CA HIS A 373 31.15 20.64 1.30
C HIS A 373 30.68 19.36 1.99
N LEU A 374 31.58 18.40 2.12
CA LEU A 374 31.31 17.15 2.80
C LEU A 374 31.03 17.40 4.28
N GLU A 375 31.90 18.15 4.97
CA GLU A 375 31.77 18.49 6.38
C GLU A 375 30.46 19.27 6.67
N LYS A 376 30.12 20.26 5.85
CA LYS A 376 28.88 21.04 6.01
C LYS A 376 27.63 20.18 5.82
N ALA A 377 27.65 19.23 4.88
CA ALA A 377 26.55 18.29 4.69
C ALA A 377 26.42 17.33 5.88
N MET A 378 27.55 16.84 6.44
CA MET A 378 27.58 16.01 7.62
C MET A 378 27.00 16.75 8.84
N ASN A 379 27.45 17.99 9.07
CA ASN A 379 26.97 18.82 10.17
C ASN A 379 25.45 19.08 10.09
N LEU A 380 24.93 19.37 8.88
CA LEU A 380 23.49 19.55 8.69
C LEU A 380 22.69 18.31 9.13
N ILE A 381 23.16 17.12 8.79
CA ILE A 381 22.47 15.86 9.15
C ILE A 381 22.53 15.65 10.68
N HIS A 382 23.72 15.81 11.29
CA HIS A 382 23.91 15.65 12.72
C HIS A 382 23.15 16.70 13.56
N ASP A 383 23.15 17.97 13.11
CA ASP A 383 22.45 19.06 13.81
C ASP A 383 20.93 18.84 13.87
N ASN A 384 20.39 18.04 12.93
CA ASN A 384 19.00 17.61 12.95
C ASN A 384 18.77 16.28 13.73
N GLY A 385 19.79 15.75 14.38
CA GLY A 385 19.68 14.54 15.21
C GLY A 385 19.52 13.23 14.46
N LEU A 386 19.85 13.20 13.15
CA LEU A 386 19.75 11.99 12.35
C LEU A 386 21.09 11.24 12.31
N GLN A 387 21.02 9.91 12.08
CA GLN A 387 22.20 9.12 11.77
C GLN A 387 22.76 9.53 10.43
N LEU A 388 24.09 9.68 10.41
CA LEU A 388 24.84 10.06 9.22
C LEU A 388 25.54 8.87 8.60
N GLY A 389 25.31 8.61 7.31
CA GLY A 389 26.10 7.70 6.53
C GLY A 389 27.06 8.42 5.55
N ILE A 390 28.19 7.80 5.23
CA ILE A 390 29.01 8.17 4.09
C ILE A 390 29.11 6.97 3.15
N GLY A 391 28.74 7.17 1.88
CA GLY A 391 28.81 6.16 0.85
C GLY A 391 30.05 6.34 -0.06
N ALA A 392 30.53 5.27 -0.69
CA ALA A 392 31.50 5.35 -1.76
C ALA A 392 31.47 4.12 -2.67
N HIS A 393 31.80 4.33 -3.94
CA HIS A 393 32.15 3.25 -4.87
C HIS A 393 33.67 2.96 -4.79
N ARG A 394 34.46 3.98 -4.57
CA ARG A 394 35.91 3.88 -4.42
C ARG A 394 36.30 3.74 -2.95
N VAL A 395 37.12 2.76 -2.60
CA VAL A 395 37.57 2.57 -1.21
C VAL A 395 38.50 3.72 -0.77
N GLU A 396 39.24 4.28 -1.68
CA GLU A 396 40.12 5.44 -1.46
C GLU A 396 39.36 6.65 -0.88
N THR A 397 38.13 6.82 -1.29
CA THR A 397 37.25 7.90 -0.77
C THR A 397 37.01 7.73 0.72
N LEU A 398 36.68 6.51 1.15
CA LEU A 398 36.42 6.21 2.57
C LEU A 398 37.71 6.31 3.40
N GLU A 399 38.83 5.80 2.89
CA GLU A 399 40.16 5.92 3.52
C GLU A 399 40.54 7.39 3.71
N LYS A 400 40.26 8.23 2.71
CA LYS A 400 40.52 9.68 2.79
C LYS A 400 39.58 10.36 3.82
N CYS A 401 38.33 9.96 3.92
CA CYS A 401 37.45 10.45 4.98
C CYS A 401 38.01 10.12 6.37
N VAL A 402 38.51 8.91 6.57
CA VAL A 402 39.13 8.50 7.84
C VAL A 402 40.39 9.34 8.13
N GLU A 403 41.27 9.55 7.12
CA GLU A 403 42.47 10.39 7.24
C GLU A 403 42.12 11.83 7.67
N LEU A 404 41.04 12.37 7.12
CA LEU A 404 40.57 13.72 7.43
C LEU A 404 39.75 13.82 8.73
N GLY A 405 39.46 12.69 9.41
CA GLY A 405 38.62 12.67 10.62
C GLY A 405 37.12 12.85 10.32
N LEU A 406 36.69 12.73 9.08
CA LEU A 406 35.27 12.80 8.65
C LEU A 406 34.63 11.43 8.86
N LEU A 407 34.23 11.14 10.09
CA LEU A 407 33.71 9.84 10.49
C LEU A 407 32.18 9.88 10.56
N PRO A 408 31.46 8.94 9.89
CA PRO A 408 30.02 8.80 9.97
C PRO A 408 29.59 7.86 11.10
N ASP A 409 28.28 7.74 11.34
CA ASP A 409 27.70 6.71 12.20
C ASP A 409 27.72 5.33 11.54
N TYR A 410 27.72 5.26 10.21
CA TYR A 410 27.86 4.03 9.42
C TYR A 410 28.45 4.32 8.03
N TRP A 411 29.14 3.34 7.50
CA TRP A 411 29.66 3.39 6.13
C TRP A 411 28.71 2.68 5.16
N MET A 412 28.59 3.22 3.94
CA MET A 412 27.95 2.52 2.83
C MET A 412 28.97 2.23 1.74
N LYS A 413 29.16 0.95 1.43
CA LYS A 413 30.18 0.54 0.47
C LYS A 413 29.66 -0.48 -0.53
N THR A 414 29.98 -0.26 -1.80
CA THR A 414 29.80 -1.29 -2.82
C THR A 414 30.67 -2.49 -2.48
N LEU A 415 30.07 -3.67 -2.38
CA LEU A 415 30.77 -4.88 -1.97
C LEU A 415 30.30 -6.09 -2.78
N HIS A 416 31.08 -6.48 -3.77
CA HIS A 416 30.89 -7.70 -4.56
C HIS A 416 32.22 -8.22 -5.07
N HIS A 417 32.30 -9.53 -5.30
CA HIS A 417 33.47 -10.15 -5.96
C HIS A 417 33.44 -9.93 -7.46
N HIS A 418 34.54 -10.36 -8.14
CA HIS A 418 34.67 -10.30 -9.61
C HIS A 418 34.50 -11.68 -10.28
N ASN A 419 33.92 -12.64 -9.60
CA ASN A 419 33.75 -13.98 -10.14
C ASN A 419 32.44 -14.12 -10.94
N TYR A 420 32.24 -13.21 -11.90
CA TYR A 420 31.17 -13.27 -12.89
C TYR A 420 31.68 -12.77 -14.25
N TRP A 421 31.04 -13.19 -15.35
CA TRP A 421 31.57 -13.02 -16.68
C TRP A 421 31.80 -11.55 -17.07
N SER A 422 30.88 -10.64 -16.80
CA SER A 422 30.94 -9.23 -17.17
C SER A 422 31.93 -8.42 -16.31
N ALA A 423 32.36 -8.93 -15.15
CA ALA A 423 33.44 -8.29 -14.39
C ALA A 423 34.81 -8.43 -15.05
N LYS A 424 34.98 -9.42 -15.92
CA LYS A 424 36.23 -9.74 -16.60
C LYS A 424 36.37 -9.05 -17.96
N ALA A 425 35.34 -8.33 -18.40
CA ALA A 425 35.41 -7.56 -19.65
C ALA A 425 36.42 -6.42 -19.54
N GLU A 426 37.18 -6.16 -20.61
CA GLU A 426 38.18 -5.09 -20.67
C GLU A 426 37.52 -3.70 -20.59
N THR A 427 36.30 -3.57 -21.12
CA THR A 427 35.52 -2.34 -21.07
C THR A 427 34.65 -2.28 -19.82
N TRP A 428 34.40 -1.05 -19.35
CA TRP A 428 33.46 -0.84 -18.24
C TRP A 428 32.03 -1.22 -18.61
N HIS A 429 31.34 -1.85 -17.70
CA HIS A 429 29.91 -2.16 -17.77
C HIS A 429 29.18 -1.65 -16.53
N ASP A 430 27.92 -1.32 -16.66
CA ASP A 430 27.06 -0.80 -15.56
C ASP A 430 26.71 -1.90 -14.52
N ASN A 431 27.73 -2.64 -14.07
CA ASN A 431 27.60 -3.65 -13.02
C ASN A 431 28.92 -3.94 -12.27
N LYS A 432 29.95 -3.15 -12.50
CA LYS A 432 31.25 -3.30 -11.81
C LYS A 432 31.56 -2.05 -10.99
N TYR A 433 31.18 -2.08 -9.72
CA TYR A 433 31.31 -0.93 -8.82
C TYR A 433 32.20 -1.17 -7.60
N CYS A 434 32.52 -2.41 -7.24
CA CYS A 434 33.57 -2.72 -6.28
C CYS A 434 34.89 -2.93 -7.06
N PHE A 435 35.66 -1.87 -7.21
CA PHE A 435 36.86 -1.90 -8.08
C PHE A 435 38.01 -2.73 -7.49
N ASP A 436 38.17 -2.69 -6.15
CA ASP A 436 39.12 -3.48 -5.40
C ASP A 436 38.42 -4.20 -4.25
N PRO A 437 37.91 -5.43 -4.47
CA PRO A 437 37.22 -6.18 -3.46
C PRO A 437 38.05 -6.48 -2.21
N GLN A 438 39.35 -6.85 -2.37
CA GLN A 438 40.18 -7.21 -1.22
C GLN A 438 40.46 -6.00 -0.34
N ARG A 439 40.90 -4.88 -0.94
CA ARG A 439 41.13 -3.63 -0.20
C ARG A 439 39.85 -3.11 0.48
N THR A 440 38.71 -3.29 -0.18
CA THR A 440 37.38 -2.98 0.43
C THR A 440 37.14 -3.83 1.66
N ILE A 441 37.41 -5.13 1.62
CA ILE A 441 37.25 -6.03 2.76
C ILE A 441 38.20 -5.66 3.90
N ASP A 442 39.46 -5.34 3.57
CA ASP A 442 40.48 -4.92 4.56
C ASP A 442 40.07 -3.60 5.24
N PHE A 443 39.54 -2.65 4.47
CA PHE A 443 38.94 -1.43 5.02
C PHE A 443 37.78 -1.75 5.97
N ILE A 444 36.80 -2.54 5.54
CA ILE A 444 35.64 -2.94 6.37
C ILE A 444 36.13 -3.61 7.68
N ALA A 445 37.07 -4.52 7.61
CA ALA A 445 37.62 -5.21 8.77
C ALA A 445 38.27 -4.27 9.77
N SER A 446 38.85 -3.17 9.30
CA SER A 446 39.54 -2.17 10.14
C SER A 446 38.62 -1.17 10.84
N ARG A 447 37.31 -1.11 10.48
CA ARG A 447 36.39 -0.07 10.99
C ARG A 447 35.61 -0.49 12.22
N PRO A 448 35.51 0.37 13.23
CA PRO A 448 34.59 0.17 14.35
C PRO A 448 33.13 0.45 13.98
N GLU A 449 32.87 1.34 13.01
CA GLU A 449 31.54 1.73 12.60
C GLU A 449 30.84 0.59 11.82
N PRO A 450 29.50 0.45 11.91
CA PRO A 450 28.73 -0.46 11.07
C PRO A 450 28.87 -0.19 9.57
N VAL A 451 28.69 -1.23 8.77
CA VAL A 451 28.77 -1.14 7.30
C VAL A 451 27.50 -1.68 6.65
N ILE A 452 26.90 -0.87 5.78
CA ILE A 452 25.83 -1.28 4.87
C ILE A 452 26.46 -1.58 3.50
N ALA A 453 26.44 -2.85 3.07
CA ALA A 453 26.87 -3.23 1.73
C ALA A 453 25.75 -2.96 0.72
N PHE A 454 26.07 -2.35 -0.41
CA PHE A 454 25.15 -2.11 -1.51
C PHE A 454 25.74 -2.52 -2.87
N LYS A 455 24.89 -2.61 -3.90
CA LYS A 455 25.24 -3.14 -5.24
C LYS A 455 25.87 -4.56 -5.18
N THR A 456 25.52 -5.33 -4.17
CA THR A 456 26.12 -6.66 -3.89
C THR A 456 25.88 -7.66 -5.01
N MET A 457 24.74 -7.59 -5.69
CA MET A 457 24.37 -8.47 -6.80
C MET A 457 24.94 -8.04 -8.17
N ALA A 458 25.74 -6.97 -8.23
CA ALA A 458 26.34 -6.48 -9.49
C ALA A 458 25.30 -6.37 -10.62
N ALA A 459 24.20 -5.64 -10.39
CA ALA A 459 23.06 -5.49 -11.31
C ALA A 459 22.44 -6.84 -11.74
N GLY A 460 22.35 -7.80 -10.83
CA GLY A 460 21.80 -9.14 -11.07
C GLY A 460 22.76 -10.09 -11.81
N ALA A 461 24.05 -9.74 -11.91
CA ALA A 461 25.06 -10.65 -12.45
C ALA A 461 25.51 -11.70 -11.42
N ILE A 462 25.29 -11.44 -10.14
CA ILE A 462 25.55 -12.37 -9.02
C ILE A 462 24.22 -12.74 -8.40
N HIS A 463 24.00 -14.03 -8.21
CA HIS A 463 22.78 -14.54 -7.57
C HIS A 463 22.67 -14.05 -6.11
N PRO A 464 21.49 -13.72 -5.57
CA PRO A 464 21.32 -13.24 -4.20
C PRO A 464 21.97 -14.13 -3.13
N GLN A 465 21.87 -15.48 -3.29
CA GLN A 465 22.51 -16.44 -2.40
C GLN A 465 24.02 -16.21 -2.23
N ASP A 466 24.72 -15.99 -3.33
CA ASP A 466 26.16 -15.75 -3.34
C ASP A 466 26.48 -14.30 -2.89
N ALA A 467 25.75 -13.34 -3.41
CA ALA A 467 25.93 -11.92 -3.12
C ALA A 467 25.77 -11.57 -1.63
N PHE A 468 24.68 -12.06 -1.01
CA PHE A 468 24.39 -11.76 0.39
C PHE A 468 25.35 -12.50 1.33
N ARG A 469 25.64 -13.79 1.04
CA ARG A 469 26.64 -14.54 1.79
C ARG A 469 28.00 -13.85 1.73
N TYR A 470 28.47 -13.49 0.54
CA TYR A 470 29.73 -12.77 0.35
C TYR A 470 29.77 -11.46 1.15
N ALA A 471 28.70 -10.68 1.15
CA ALA A 471 28.64 -9.42 1.89
C ALA A 471 28.72 -9.64 3.41
N PHE A 472 27.92 -10.56 3.96
CA PHE A 472 27.90 -10.82 5.39
C PHE A 472 29.20 -11.46 5.87
N GLU A 473 29.77 -12.44 5.16
CA GLU A 473 31.05 -13.08 5.52
C GLU A 473 32.20 -12.07 5.52
N ASN A 474 32.18 -11.09 4.59
CA ASN A 474 33.23 -10.07 4.49
C ASN A 474 32.95 -8.83 5.36
N GLY A 475 32.08 -8.94 6.35
CA GLY A 475 31.98 -8.00 7.46
C GLY A 475 30.88 -6.94 7.32
N ALA A 476 30.02 -6.96 6.31
CA ALA A 476 28.87 -6.09 6.26
C ALA A 476 27.91 -6.38 7.41
N ASP A 477 27.37 -5.36 8.04
CA ASP A 477 26.35 -5.49 9.08
C ASP A 477 24.94 -5.52 8.48
N PHE A 478 24.76 -4.88 7.36
CA PHE A 478 23.52 -4.80 6.61
C PHE A 478 23.79 -4.96 5.11
N VAL A 479 22.79 -5.45 4.38
CA VAL A 479 22.78 -5.52 2.92
C VAL A 479 21.64 -4.68 2.38
N CYS A 480 21.90 -3.75 1.48
CA CYS A 480 20.90 -3.00 0.73
C CYS A 480 20.77 -3.58 -0.68
N ALA A 481 19.58 -4.10 -1.00
CA ALA A 481 19.28 -4.73 -2.28
C ALA A 481 17.98 -4.17 -2.89
N GLY A 482 18.03 -3.84 -4.20
CA GLY A 482 16.82 -3.56 -4.97
C GLY A 482 16.08 -4.85 -5.25
N MET A 483 14.80 -4.92 -4.88
CA MET A 483 13.96 -6.10 -5.04
C MET A 483 12.63 -5.71 -5.67
N TYR A 484 12.14 -6.52 -6.60
CA TYR A 484 10.75 -6.46 -7.04
C TYR A 484 9.85 -7.18 -6.04
N ASP A 485 8.58 -6.81 -5.99
CA ASP A 485 7.60 -7.45 -5.12
C ASP A 485 7.52 -8.97 -5.30
N PHE A 486 7.66 -9.47 -6.53
CA PHE A 486 7.66 -10.91 -6.82
C PHE A 486 8.95 -11.66 -6.42
N GLN A 487 10.05 -10.95 -6.16
CA GLN A 487 11.32 -11.52 -5.68
C GLN A 487 11.47 -11.42 -4.16
N MET A 488 10.71 -10.54 -3.53
CA MET A 488 10.88 -10.11 -2.14
C MET A 488 10.95 -11.29 -1.16
N VAL A 489 10.03 -12.23 -1.27
CA VAL A 489 9.96 -13.39 -0.36
C VAL A 489 11.16 -14.33 -0.56
N ASP A 490 11.55 -14.59 -1.80
CA ASP A 490 12.68 -15.47 -2.11
C ASP A 490 13.98 -14.85 -1.61
N ASP A 491 14.21 -13.56 -1.86
CA ASP A 491 15.40 -12.84 -1.40
C ASP A 491 15.44 -12.75 0.14
N CYS A 492 14.29 -12.57 0.79
CA CYS A 492 14.21 -12.61 2.25
C CYS A 492 14.51 -13.99 2.81
N ASN A 493 14.00 -15.07 2.22
CA ASN A 493 14.31 -16.43 2.64
C ASN A 493 15.81 -16.74 2.48
N ILE A 494 16.41 -16.31 1.37
CA ILE A 494 17.86 -16.42 1.15
C ILE A 494 18.65 -15.69 2.26
N ALA A 495 18.25 -14.47 2.59
CA ALA A 495 18.91 -13.71 3.65
C ALA A 495 18.73 -14.36 5.02
N LEU A 496 17.53 -14.90 5.32
CA LEU A 496 17.25 -15.64 6.55
C LEU A 496 18.10 -16.92 6.67
N ASP A 497 18.20 -17.70 5.60
CA ASP A 497 19.01 -18.91 5.58
C ASP A 497 20.49 -18.61 5.85
N ILE A 498 20.99 -17.49 5.32
CA ILE A 498 22.39 -17.07 5.54
C ILE A 498 22.60 -16.55 6.97
N LEU A 499 21.68 -15.71 7.48
CA LEU A 499 21.80 -15.09 8.80
C LEU A 499 21.61 -16.11 9.94
N ASN A 500 20.88 -17.20 9.69
CA ASN A 500 20.66 -18.29 10.64
C ASN A 500 21.65 -19.45 10.47
N ASP A 501 22.60 -19.37 9.51
CA ASP A 501 23.58 -20.42 9.28
C ASP A 501 24.71 -20.34 10.32
N ASP A 502 24.78 -21.31 11.22
CA ASP A 502 25.83 -21.43 12.23
C ASP A 502 27.26 -21.49 11.61
N LYS A 503 27.36 -21.77 10.32
CA LYS A 503 28.63 -21.81 9.57
C LYS A 503 28.98 -20.49 8.90
N LEU A 504 28.19 -19.43 9.11
CA LEU A 504 28.50 -18.10 8.57
C LEU A 504 29.83 -17.60 9.15
N ASN A 505 30.89 -17.67 8.37
CA ASN A 505 32.24 -17.33 8.79
C ASN A 505 32.53 -15.85 8.53
N ARG A 506 32.22 -14.98 9.48
CA ARG A 506 32.44 -13.53 9.35
C ARG A 506 33.89 -13.17 9.62
N LYS A 507 34.45 -12.27 8.78
CA LYS A 507 35.81 -11.72 8.96
C LYS A 507 35.91 -10.68 10.09
N ARG A 508 34.80 -10.19 10.60
CA ARG A 508 34.74 -9.34 11.79
C ARG A 508 33.43 -9.57 12.55
N ASP A 509 33.42 -9.25 13.84
CA ASP A 509 32.22 -9.26 14.65
C ASP A 509 31.20 -8.22 14.15
N TRP A 510 29.91 -8.47 14.46
CA TRP A 510 28.85 -7.52 14.21
C TRP A 510 29.14 -6.20 14.93
N LYS A 511 29.03 -5.07 14.24
CA LYS A 511 29.18 -3.73 14.82
C LYS A 511 27.83 -3.08 15.14
N ALA A 512 26.78 -3.47 14.43
CA ALA A 512 25.40 -3.16 14.79
C ALA A 512 24.81 -4.33 15.59
N VAL A 513 24.22 -4.04 16.76
CA VAL A 513 23.70 -5.05 17.72
C VAL A 513 22.19 -4.90 17.87
#